data_ca057a350d1c4d74483f6c667afccfbb
#
_entry.id   ca057a350d1c4d74483f6c667afccfbb
#
_cell.length_a   1.000
_cell.length_b   1.000
_cell.length_c   1.000
_cell.angle_alpha   90.00
_cell.angle_beta   90.00
_cell.angle_gamma   90.00
#
_symmetry.space_group_name_H-M   'P 1'
#
loop_
_entity.id
_entity.type
_entity.pdbx_description
1 polymer ?
#
loop_
_entity_poly.entity_id
_entity_poly.type
_entity_poly.pdbx_seq_one_letter_code
_entity_poly.pdbx_strand_id
1 'polypeptide(L)'
;MIGCIESIRNTCPKESYELVVVDNASTDGVIDWLREQKDIVLQCNTENKGFAEGCNQGIRMSKVFNDIMLLNNDTIVPPNAIFWLRMGLYERETVGAVGPLTNYAGNDQQILGEYKTKEEYLKLAEEVCLPDPNPYEHKVWLVGFAILIKRSALDKVGGLDTRYTWGNYEDNDYGMMLSKEGYELLLCY
;
A
#
# COMPACT_ATOMS: atom_id res chain seq x y z
N MET A 1 -12.78 1.29 4.36
CA MET A 1 -11.98 1.11 5.59
C MET A 1 -12.19 -0.28 6.22
N ILE A 2 -13.33 -0.62 6.83
CA ILE A 2 -13.55 -1.90 7.55
C ILE A 2 -13.22 -3.12 6.67
N GLY A 3 -13.76 -3.17 5.45
CA GLY A 3 -13.48 -4.27 4.52
C GLY A 3 -12.00 -4.45 4.16
N CYS A 4 -11.24 -3.35 4.08
CA CYS A 4 -9.80 -3.36 3.85
C CYS A 4 -9.08 -4.02 5.04
N ILE A 5 -9.32 -3.54 6.26
CA ILE A 5 -8.70 -4.08 7.47
C ILE A 5 -9.03 -5.56 7.67
N GLU A 6 -10.30 -5.94 7.50
CA GLU A 6 -10.72 -7.34 7.61
C GLU A 6 -10.08 -8.23 6.53
N SER A 7 -9.87 -7.71 5.31
CA SER A 7 -9.17 -8.48 4.28
C SER A 7 -7.72 -8.77 4.67
N ILE A 8 -7.00 -7.81 5.26
CA ILE A 8 -5.64 -8.01 5.76
C ILE A 8 -5.63 -9.06 6.90
N ARG A 9 -6.53 -8.94 7.87
CA ARG A 9 -6.65 -9.88 9.00
C ARG A 9 -6.90 -11.32 8.55
N ASN A 10 -7.65 -11.48 7.46
CA ASN A 10 -8.03 -12.79 6.93
C ASN A 10 -6.94 -13.41 6.03
N THR A 11 -6.07 -12.61 5.44
CA THR A 11 -5.10 -13.08 4.44
C THR A 11 -3.66 -13.05 4.91
N CYS A 12 -3.35 -12.32 5.99
CA CYS A 12 -2.00 -12.18 6.50
C CYS A 12 -1.86 -12.79 7.92
N PRO A 13 -0.75 -13.50 8.23
CA PRO A 13 -0.48 -13.95 9.59
C PRO A 13 -0.36 -12.75 10.55
N LYS A 14 -1.00 -12.83 11.73
CA LYS A 14 -1.06 -11.73 12.71
C LYS A 14 0.29 -11.12 13.08
N GLU A 15 1.32 -11.95 13.16
CA GLU A 15 2.66 -11.53 13.58
C GLU A 15 3.48 -10.91 12.44
N SER A 16 2.97 -10.92 11.21
CA SER A 16 3.69 -10.46 10.01
C SER A 16 3.47 -8.99 9.70
N TYR A 17 2.56 -8.30 10.36
CA TYR A 17 2.22 -6.91 10.10
C TYR A 17 1.86 -6.12 11.36
N GLU A 18 1.85 -4.82 11.22
CA GLU A 18 1.30 -3.84 12.15
C GLU A 18 0.30 -2.97 11.39
N LEU A 19 -0.86 -2.76 11.97
CA LEU A 19 -1.88 -1.86 11.40
C LEU A 19 -1.73 -0.47 12.01
N VAL A 20 -1.40 0.50 11.17
CA VAL A 20 -1.38 1.92 11.52
C VAL A 20 -2.43 2.63 10.68
N VAL A 21 -3.37 3.27 11.31
CA VAL A 21 -4.45 3.99 10.65
C VAL A 21 -4.38 5.47 11.02
N VAL A 22 -4.35 6.32 10.01
CA VAL A 22 -4.45 7.78 10.17
C VAL A 22 -5.80 8.22 9.61
N ASP A 23 -6.67 8.67 10.48
CA ASP A 23 -7.95 9.24 10.11
C ASP A 23 -7.80 10.75 9.87
N ASN A 24 -8.16 11.19 8.67
CA ASN A 24 -8.08 12.60 8.25
C ASN A 24 -9.39 13.36 8.49
N ALA A 25 -9.92 13.30 9.71
CA ALA A 25 -11.14 13.97 10.15
C ALA A 25 -12.42 13.41 9.46
N SER A 26 -12.57 12.10 9.41
CA SER A 26 -13.79 11.45 8.90
C SER A 26 -15.01 11.78 9.75
N THR A 27 -16.17 11.89 9.10
CA THR A 27 -17.46 12.25 9.73
C THR A 27 -18.52 11.15 9.58
N ASP A 28 -18.16 9.99 9.04
CA ASP A 28 -19.05 8.87 8.72
C ASP A 28 -19.21 7.83 9.87
N GLY A 29 -18.62 8.12 11.05
CA GLY A 29 -18.69 7.24 12.22
C GLY A 29 -17.62 6.14 12.26
N VAL A 30 -16.73 6.05 11.26
CA VAL A 30 -15.68 5.00 11.21
C VAL A 30 -14.71 5.09 12.40
N ILE A 31 -14.51 6.29 12.96
CA ILE A 31 -13.61 6.54 14.11
C ILE A 31 -14.06 5.75 15.34
N ASP A 32 -15.35 5.64 15.60
CA ASP A 32 -15.86 4.91 16.77
C ASP A 32 -15.55 3.42 16.64
N TRP A 33 -15.73 2.84 15.46
CA TRP A 33 -15.32 1.47 15.18
C TRP A 33 -13.81 1.28 15.32
N LEU A 34 -12.99 2.20 14.79
CA LEU A 34 -11.52 2.13 14.88
C LEU A 34 -11.02 2.15 16.33
N ARG A 35 -11.63 2.95 17.20
CA ARG A 35 -11.28 3.04 18.63
C ARG A 35 -11.51 1.74 19.41
N GLU A 36 -12.40 0.88 18.94
CA GLU A 36 -12.67 -0.42 19.55
C GLU A 36 -11.63 -1.48 19.14
N GLN A 37 -10.83 -1.22 18.11
CA GLN A 37 -9.83 -2.16 17.60
C GLN A 37 -8.54 -2.12 18.42
N LYS A 38 -8.19 -3.23 19.07
CA LYS A 38 -7.01 -3.31 19.96
C LYS A 38 -5.68 -3.54 19.23
N ASP A 39 -5.74 -3.94 17.97
CA ASP A 39 -4.60 -4.26 17.11
C ASP A 39 -4.23 -3.14 16.14
N ILE A 40 -4.88 -1.97 16.26
CA ILE A 40 -4.65 -0.81 15.41
C ILE A 40 -3.96 0.29 16.22
N VAL A 41 -2.87 0.83 15.66
CA VAL A 41 -2.28 2.10 16.10
C VAL A 41 -3.02 3.21 15.37
N LEU A 42 -3.83 3.98 16.10
CA LEU A 42 -4.75 4.97 15.53
C LEU A 42 -4.29 6.40 15.79
N GLN A 43 -4.24 7.21 14.73
CA GLN A 43 -4.14 8.67 14.79
C GLN A 43 -5.40 9.29 14.21
N CYS A 44 -6.06 10.17 14.97
CA CYS A 44 -7.18 10.97 14.47
C CYS A 44 -6.74 12.43 14.33
N ASN A 45 -6.82 12.96 13.11
CA ASN A 45 -6.60 14.38 12.85
C ASN A 45 -7.92 15.17 13.09
N THR A 46 -7.80 16.43 13.47
CA THR A 46 -8.95 17.34 13.64
C THR A 46 -9.38 18.01 12.34
N GLU A 47 -8.54 17.89 11.31
CA GLU A 47 -8.77 18.42 9.96
C GLU A 47 -8.10 17.51 8.93
N ASN A 48 -8.55 17.55 7.69
CA ASN A 48 -7.92 16.81 6.60
C ASN A 48 -6.58 17.46 6.22
N LYS A 49 -5.49 16.76 6.48
CA LYS A 49 -4.10 17.19 6.20
C LYS A 49 -3.59 16.78 4.82
N GLY A 50 -4.44 16.14 4.02
CA GLY A 50 -4.08 15.57 2.72
C GLY A 50 -3.45 14.19 2.80
N PHE A 51 -3.29 13.56 1.64
CA PHE A 51 -2.81 12.17 1.53
C PHE A 51 -1.35 12.03 1.98
N ALA A 52 -0.44 12.85 1.43
CA ALA A 52 0.99 12.77 1.72
C ALA A 52 1.30 12.94 3.21
N GLU A 53 0.71 13.95 3.89
CA GLU A 53 0.92 14.13 5.32
C GLU A 53 0.29 13.02 6.15
N GLY A 54 -0.90 12.53 5.77
CA GLY A 54 -1.52 11.38 6.43
C GLY A 54 -0.62 10.13 6.37
N CYS A 55 -0.08 9.81 5.19
CA CYS A 55 0.90 8.73 5.02
C CYS A 55 2.15 8.94 5.87
N ASN A 56 2.73 10.14 5.86
CA ASN A 56 3.90 10.46 6.66
C ASN A 56 3.66 10.35 8.17
N GLN A 57 2.47 10.70 8.64
CA GLN A 57 2.08 10.48 10.05
C GLN A 57 2.07 8.98 10.36
N GLY A 58 1.47 8.15 9.52
CA GLY A 58 1.47 6.70 9.67
C GLY A 58 2.88 6.11 9.68
N ILE A 59 3.75 6.55 8.77
CA ILE A 59 5.16 6.15 8.72
C ILE A 59 5.88 6.46 10.04
N ARG A 60 5.69 7.67 10.59
CA ARG A 60 6.32 8.07 11.86
C ARG A 60 5.85 7.25 13.07
N MET A 61 4.65 6.70 13.01
CA MET A 61 4.07 5.88 14.07
C MET A 61 4.43 4.40 13.95
N SER A 62 4.86 3.95 12.78
CA SER A 62 5.23 2.56 12.54
C SER A 62 6.53 2.18 13.26
N LYS A 63 6.70 0.89 13.53
CA LYS A 63 7.97 0.37 14.08
C LYS A 63 9.11 0.61 13.10
N VAL A 64 10.23 1.08 13.61
CA VAL A 64 11.40 1.53 12.83
C VAL A 64 12.08 0.46 11.96
N PHE A 65 11.78 -0.81 12.20
CA PHE A 65 12.35 -1.93 11.43
C PHE A 65 11.40 -2.51 10.38
N ASN A 66 10.14 -2.04 10.35
CA ASN A 66 9.15 -2.55 9.42
C ASN A 66 9.32 -1.88 8.05
N ASP A 67 9.20 -2.66 6.98
CA ASP A 67 8.87 -2.12 5.67
C ASP A 67 7.48 -1.46 5.75
N ILE A 68 7.21 -0.52 4.86
CA ILE A 68 5.97 0.25 4.89
C ILE A 68 5.08 -0.11 3.71
N MET A 69 3.89 -0.59 4.01
CA MET A 69 2.83 -0.71 3.02
C MET A 69 1.90 0.51 3.11
N LEU A 70 2.00 1.43 2.16
CA LEU A 70 0.97 2.44 1.95
C LEU A 70 -0.20 1.75 1.25
N LEU A 71 -1.40 1.86 1.81
CA LEU A 71 -2.57 1.15 1.31
C LEU A 71 -3.83 2.01 1.44
N ASN A 72 -4.52 2.22 0.33
CA ASN A 72 -5.80 2.91 0.34
C ASN A 72 -6.85 2.09 1.10
N ASN A 73 -7.70 2.78 1.83
CA ASN A 73 -8.70 2.19 2.72
C ASN A 73 -9.92 1.60 2.00
N ASP A 74 -10.02 1.76 0.70
CA ASP A 74 -11.07 1.22 -0.18
C ASP A 74 -10.61 -0.01 -0.99
N THR A 75 -9.49 -0.60 -0.60
CA THR A 75 -8.94 -1.82 -1.22
C THR A 75 -9.41 -3.09 -0.50
N ILE A 76 -9.33 -4.21 -1.20
CA ILE A 76 -9.46 -5.55 -0.64
C ILE A 76 -8.19 -6.33 -0.99
N VAL A 77 -7.47 -6.77 0.04
CA VAL A 77 -6.23 -7.54 -0.11
C VAL A 77 -6.58 -9.02 -0.30
N PRO A 78 -6.29 -9.63 -1.46
CA PRO A 78 -6.55 -11.04 -1.68
C PRO A 78 -5.50 -11.93 -1.01
N PRO A 79 -5.77 -13.24 -0.88
CA PRO A 79 -4.79 -14.21 -0.39
C PRO A 79 -3.47 -14.15 -1.17
N ASN A 80 -2.35 -14.31 -0.47
CA ASN A 80 -0.98 -14.29 -0.99
C ASN A 80 -0.48 -12.97 -1.59
N ALA A 81 -1.31 -11.93 -1.77
CA ALA A 81 -0.87 -10.66 -2.39
C ALA A 81 0.33 -10.04 -1.65
N ILE A 82 0.24 -9.89 -0.32
CA ILE A 82 1.36 -9.34 0.47
C ILE A 82 2.59 -10.25 0.43
N PHE A 83 2.40 -11.55 0.38
CA PHE A 83 3.52 -12.51 0.24
C PHE A 83 4.29 -12.27 -1.08
N TRP A 84 3.60 -12.18 -2.22
CA TRP A 84 4.25 -11.96 -3.51
C TRP A 84 4.87 -10.56 -3.61
N LEU A 85 4.23 -9.53 -3.07
CA LEU A 85 4.83 -8.20 -2.97
C LEU A 85 6.14 -8.23 -2.17
N ARG A 86 6.17 -8.94 -1.03
CA ARG A 86 7.42 -9.10 -0.26
C ARG A 86 8.48 -9.87 -1.03
N MET A 87 8.12 -10.91 -1.77
CA MET A 87 9.07 -11.63 -2.64
C MET A 87 9.67 -10.68 -3.67
N GLY A 88 8.84 -9.83 -4.32
CA GLY A 88 9.32 -8.81 -5.25
C GLY A 88 10.22 -7.76 -4.58
N LEU A 89 9.86 -7.28 -3.38
CA LEU A 89 10.64 -6.28 -2.66
C LEU A 89 12.06 -6.78 -2.33
N TYR A 90 12.20 -8.07 -2.08
CA TYR A 90 13.48 -8.70 -1.72
C TYR A 90 14.11 -9.51 -2.86
N GLU A 91 13.59 -9.35 -4.09
CA GLU A 91 14.17 -9.98 -5.29
C GLU A 91 15.65 -9.59 -5.48
N ARG A 92 15.95 -8.31 -5.26
CA ARG A 92 17.30 -7.73 -5.32
C ARG A 92 17.46 -6.64 -4.27
N GLU A 93 18.70 -6.36 -3.90
CA GLU A 93 18.99 -5.26 -2.95
C GLU A 93 18.61 -3.88 -3.50
N THR A 94 18.71 -3.72 -4.82
CA THR A 94 18.37 -2.48 -5.54
C THR A 94 16.87 -2.17 -5.58
N VAL A 95 15.99 -3.14 -5.29
CA VAL A 95 14.55 -2.88 -5.25
C VAL A 95 14.20 -2.07 -4.01
N GLY A 96 13.63 -0.89 -4.21
CA GLY A 96 13.23 0.04 -3.15
C GLY A 96 11.72 0.01 -2.85
N ALA A 97 10.90 -0.26 -3.86
CA ALA A 97 9.45 -0.34 -3.71
C ALA A 97 8.82 -1.28 -4.73
N VAL A 98 7.66 -1.83 -4.38
CA VAL A 98 6.86 -2.67 -5.26
C VAL A 98 5.37 -2.32 -5.13
N GLY A 99 4.62 -2.52 -6.21
CA GLY A 99 3.17 -2.34 -6.24
C GLY A 99 2.48 -3.49 -6.94
N PRO A 100 1.21 -3.78 -6.60
CA PRO A 100 0.42 -4.83 -7.25
C PRO A 100 -0.29 -4.33 -8.50
N LEU A 101 -0.86 -5.27 -9.24
CA LEU A 101 -1.96 -5.02 -10.16
C LEU A 101 -3.23 -4.65 -9.40
N THR A 102 -4.17 -3.99 -10.09
CA THR A 102 -5.45 -3.59 -9.53
C THR A 102 -6.55 -3.57 -10.58
N ASN A 103 -7.81 -3.56 -10.15
CA ASN A 103 -8.96 -3.41 -11.03
C ASN A 103 -9.17 -1.96 -11.53
N TYR A 104 -8.55 -0.97 -10.86
CA TYR A 104 -8.67 0.43 -11.25
C TYR A 104 -7.37 1.19 -10.97
N ALA A 105 -6.76 1.73 -12.01
CA ALA A 105 -5.58 2.59 -11.94
C ALA A 105 -5.52 3.52 -13.15
N GLY A 106 -4.78 4.62 -13.02
CA GLY A 106 -4.54 5.56 -14.12
C GLY A 106 -3.40 5.15 -15.06
N ASN A 107 -2.83 3.95 -14.90
CA ASN A 107 -1.72 3.43 -15.69
C ASN A 107 -1.90 1.94 -15.98
N ASP A 108 -0.85 1.29 -16.48
CA ASP A 108 -0.79 -0.12 -16.83
C ASP A 108 -0.75 -1.11 -15.63
N GLN A 109 -0.86 -0.61 -14.38
CA GLN A 109 -1.16 -1.45 -13.22
C GLN A 109 -2.61 -1.95 -13.24
N GLN A 110 -3.44 -1.36 -14.11
CA GLN A 110 -4.83 -1.80 -14.23
C GLN A 110 -4.93 -3.08 -15.05
N ILE A 111 -5.55 -4.11 -14.46
CA ILE A 111 -6.01 -5.30 -15.16
C ILE A 111 -7.52 -5.22 -15.38
N LEU A 112 -7.95 -5.68 -16.55
CA LEU A 112 -9.38 -5.80 -16.85
C LEU A 112 -9.85 -7.17 -16.35
N GLY A 113 -10.75 -7.15 -15.39
CA GLY A 113 -11.43 -8.36 -14.89
C GLY A 113 -12.93 -8.10 -14.78
N GLU A 114 -13.74 -9.05 -15.21
CA GLU A 114 -15.18 -8.96 -15.04
C GLU A 114 -15.58 -9.62 -13.72
N TYR A 115 -15.96 -8.83 -12.74
CA TYR A 115 -16.59 -9.29 -11.50
C TYR A 115 -17.59 -8.24 -11.00
N LYS A 116 -18.62 -8.70 -10.32
CA LYS A 116 -19.71 -7.84 -9.80
C LYS A 116 -19.81 -7.92 -8.27
N THR A 117 -19.21 -8.93 -7.68
CA THR A 117 -19.25 -9.16 -6.23
C THR A 117 -17.84 -9.32 -5.68
N LYS A 118 -17.71 -9.19 -4.35
CA LYS A 118 -16.45 -9.43 -3.64
C LYS A 118 -15.99 -10.88 -3.79
N GLU A 119 -16.91 -11.82 -3.81
CA GLU A 119 -16.64 -13.26 -3.96
C GLU A 119 -16.07 -13.56 -5.34
N GLU A 120 -16.64 -12.98 -6.39
CA GLU A 120 -16.12 -13.09 -7.75
C GLU A 120 -14.73 -12.46 -7.88
N TYR A 121 -14.50 -11.30 -7.25
CA TYR A 121 -13.19 -10.67 -7.18
C TYR A 121 -12.16 -11.58 -6.51
N LEU A 122 -12.48 -12.14 -5.34
CA LEU A 122 -11.54 -13.01 -4.61
C LEU A 122 -11.21 -14.27 -5.42
N LYS A 123 -12.19 -14.83 -6.13
CA LYS A 123 -11.95 -15.96 -7.02
C LYS A 123 -11.02 -15.61 -8.19
N LEU A 124 -11.25 -14.45 -8.83
CA LEU A 124 -10.36 -13.96 -9.90
C LEU A 124 -8.94 -13.73 -9.34
N ALA A 125 -8.83 -13.14 -8.15
CA ALA A 125 -7.55 -12.90 -7.51
C ALA A 125 -6.79 -14.21 -7.18
N GLU A 126 -7.47 -15.27 -6.78
CA GLU A 126 -6.87 -16.60 -6.60
C GLU A 126 -6.31 -17.17 -7.91
N GLU A 127 -6.95 -16.88 -9.05
CA GLU A 127 -6.50 -17.31 -10.37
C GLU A 127 -5.28 -16.49 -10.87
N VAL A 128 -5.16 -15.25 -10.44
CA VAL A 128 -4.09 -14.30 -10.86
C VAL A 128 -2.90 -14.33 -9.90
N CYS A 129 -3.14 -14.44 -8.58
CA CYS A 129 -2.07 -14.46 -7.57
C CYS A 129 -1.33 -15.81 -7.51
N LEU A 130 -0.89 -16.30 -8.65
CA LEU A 130 -0.13 -17.55 -8.80
C LEU A 130 1.33 -17.24 -9.18
N PRO A 131 2.27 -18.18 -8.93
CA PRO A 131 3.64 -18.02 -9.42
C PRO A 131 3.70 -17.81 -10.93
N ASP A 132 4.27 -16.69 -11.37
CA ASP A 132 4.52 -16.36 -12.76
C ASP A 132 6.01 -16.51 -13.06
N PRO A 133 6.42 -17.05 -14.22
CA PRO A 133 7.83 -17.12 -14.62
C PRO A 133 8.47 -15.73 -14.84
N ASN A 134 7.66 -14.69 -15.09
CA ASN A 134 8.07 -13.28 -15.19
C ASN A 134 7.22 -12.40 -14.27
N PRO A 135 7.38 -12.55 -12.95
CA PRO A 135 6.43 -11.98 -11.99
C PRO A 135 6.59 -10.47 -11.79
N TYR A 136 7.61 -9.83 -12.37
CA TYR A 136 7.95 -8.45 -12.10
C TYR A 136 8.24 -7.66 -13.37
N GLU A 137 7.78 -6.42 -13.39
CA GLU A 137 8.10 -5.44 -14.42
C GLU A 137 8.66 -4.16 -13.80
N HIS A 138 9.73 -3.60 -14.39
CA HIS A 138 10.28 -2.31 -13.94
C HIS A 138 9.36 -1.17 -14.27
N LYS A 139 9.12 -0.31 -13.27
CA LYS A 139 8.33 0.91 -13.41
C LYS A 139 9.15 2.14 -13.01
N VAL A 140 8.79 3.28 -13.59
CA VAL A 140 9.35 4.59 -13.18
C VAL A 140 8.59 5.12 -11.96
N TRP A 141 7.33 4.75 -11.83
CA TRP A 141 6.47 5.09 -10.71
C TRP A 141 5.37 4.03 -10.54
N LEU A 142 4.81 3.96 -9.34
CA LEU A 142 3.72 3.08 -8.96
C LEU A 142 2.57 3.94 -8.43
N VAL A 143 1.33 3.57 -8.75
CA VAL A 143 0.15 4.29 -8.24
C VAL A 143 0.01 4.11 -6.73
N GLY A 144 -0.22 5.22 -6.02
CA GLY A 144 -0.22 5.33 -4.57
C GLY A 144 -1.32 4.56 -3.84
N PHE A 145 -2.20 3.82 -4.54
CA PHE A 145 -3.25 3.03 -3.89
C PHE A 145 -2.68 1.88 -3.03
N ALA A 146 -1.53 1.31 -3.45
CA ALA A 146 -0.83 0.22 -2.76
C ALA A 146 0.64 0.20 -3.16
N ILE A 147 1.53 0.59 -2.26
CA ILE A 147 2.98 0.58 -2.46
C ILE A 147 3.65 -0.02 -1.22
N LEU A 148 4.39 -1.12 -1.40
CA LEU A 148 5.24 -1.67 -0.35
C LEU A 148 6.66 -1.15 -0.53
N ILE A 149 7.17 -0.44 0.47
CA ILE A 149 8.43 0.30 0.45
C ILE A 149 9.41 -0.37 1.41
N LYS A 150 10.62 -0.67 0.92
CA LYS A 150 11.70 -1.20 1.75
C LYS A 150 12.13 -0.16 2.78
N ARG A 151 12.26 -0.54 4.03
CA ARG A 151 12.67 0.38 5.11
C ARG A 151 13.95 1.12 4.79
N SER A 152 14.97 0.45 4.28
CA SER A 152 16.24 1.08 3.91
C SER A 152 16.10 2.14 2.81
N ALA A 153 15.18 1.94 1.88
CA ALA A 153 14.88 2.93 0.83
C ALA A 153 14.15 4.14 1.43
N LEU A 154 13.13 3.89 2.26
CA LEU A 154 12.42 4.96 2.98
C LEU A 154 13.35 5.79 3.86
N ASP A 155 14.25 5.16 4.62
CA ASP A 155 15.19 5.86 5.50
C ASP A 155 16.17 6.74 4.71
N LYS A 156 16.46 6.37 3.45
CA LYS A 156 17.34 7.13 2.57
C LYS A 156 16.65 8.29 1.85
N VAL A 157 15.42 8.09 1.36
CA VAL A 157 14.71 9.12 0.57
C VAL A 157 13.76 9.97 1.41
N GLY A 158 13.33 9.49 2.57
CA GLY A 158 12.31 10.13 3.40
C GLY A 158 10.89 9.75 3.00
N GLY A 159 9.92 10.48 3.55
CA GLY A 159 8.49 10.30 3.26
C GLY A 159 8.05 11.02 1.98
N LEU A 160 6.72 11.03 1.75
CA LEU A 160 6.10 11.72 0.63
C LEU A 160 6.20 13.24 0.79
N ASP A 161 6.30 13.97 -0.33
CA ASP A 161 6.34 15.42 -0.32
C ASP A 161 4.96 16.03 0.02
N THR A 162 4.86 16.69 1.16
CA THR A 162 3.61 17.30 1.65
C THR A 162 3.16 18.54 0.88
N ARG A 163 3.95 19.03 -0.07
CA ARG A 163 3.52 20.09 -0.99
C ARG A 163 2.41 19.64 -1.94
N TYR A 164 2.26 18.33 -2.16
CA TYR A 164 1.12 17.71 -2.84
C TYR A 164 -0.06 17.57 -1.87
N THR A 165 -0.75 18.67 -1.55
CA THR A 165 -1.69 18.77 -0.43
C THR A 165 -2.95 17.93 -0.58
N TRP A 166 -3.53 17.87 -1.79
CA TRP A 166 -4.82 17.21 -2.05
C TRP A 166 -4.70 15.84 -2.73
N GLY A 167 -3.46 15.32 -2.86
CA GLY A 167 -3.17 14.12 -3.64
C GLY A 167 -2.94 14.45 -5.12
N ASN A 168 -2.58 13.41 -5.86
CA ASN A 168 -2.08 13.37 -7.22
C ASN A 168 -0.62 13.86 -7.36
N TYR A 169 0.17 13.01 -8.04
CA TYR A 169 1.60 13.18 -8.33
C TYR A 169 2.57 13.00 -7.15
N GLU A 170 2.12 12.85 -5.90
CA GLU A 170 2.99 12.51 -4.76
C GLU A 170 3.64 11.13 -4.91
N ASP A 171 2.91 10.18 -5.51
CA ASP A 171 3.38 8.84 -5.85
C ASP A 171 4.39 8.86 -7.02
N ASN A 172 4.13 9.66 -8.05
CA ASN A 172 5.06 9.89 -9.15
C ASN A 172 6.38 10.50 -8.65
N ASP A 173 6.29 11.55 -7.83
CA ASP A 173 7.44 12.22 -7.24
C ASP A 173 8.23 11.25 -6.36
N TYR A 174 7.54 10.46 -5.53
CA TYR A 174 8.18 9.46 -4.68
C TYR A 174 8.93 8.39 -5.48
N GLY A 175 8.34 7.91 -6.58
CA GLY A 175 9.00 7.01 -7.52
C GLY A 175 10.29 7.62 -8.12
N MET A 176 10.24 8.90 -8.49
CA MET A 176 11.41 9.63 -8.98
C MET A 176 12.49 9.82 -7.90
N MET A 177 12.10 10.07 -6.64
CA MET A 177 13.03 10.17 -5.52
C MET A 177 13.77 8.85 -5.31
N LEU A 178 13.06 7.73 -5.29
CA LEU A 178 13.65 6.40 -5.19
C LEU A 178 14.64 6.14 -6.34
N SER A 179 14.22 6.42 -7.58
CA SER A 179 15.06 6.22 -8.78
C SER A 179 16.33 7.06 -8.76
N LYS A 180 16.27 8.31 -8.28
CA LYS A 180 17.47 9.18 -8.13
C LYS A 180 18.49 8.62 -7.15
N GLU A 181 18.03 7.91 -6.12
CA GLU A 181 18.87 7.25 -5.13
C GLU A 181 19.34 5.85 -5.57
N GLY A 182 19.03 5.46 -6.81
CA GLY A 182 19.46 4.20 -7.42
C GLY A 182 18.57 3.01 -7.10
N TYR A 183 17.36 3.23 -6.56
CA TYR A 183 16.40 2.16 -6.33
C TYR A 183 15.54 1.87 -7.56
N GLU A 184 15.20 0.59 -7.70
CA GLU A 184 14.26 0.10 -8.70
C GLU A 184 12.85 0.01 -8.09
N LEU A 185 11.84 0.24 -8.94
CA LEU A 185 10.44 0.02 -8.61
C LEU A 185 9.92 -1.14 -9.47
N LEU A 186 9.21 -2.09 -8.85
CA LEU A 186 8.66 -3.24 -9.55
C LEU A 186 7.13 -3.29 -9.44
N LEU A 187 6.48 -3.51 -10.56
CA LEU A 187 5.10 -4.00 -10.60
C LEU A 187 5.14 -5.52 -10.45
N CYS A 188 4.36 -6.04 -9.50
CA CYS A 188 4.20 -7.48 -9.25
C CYS A 188 2.90 -7.97 -9.89
N TYR A 189 3.01 -9.02 -10.70
CA TYR A 189 1.89 -9.71 -11.35
C TYR A 189 1.29 -10.81 -10.48
#